data_8ae4cf44c5b3a5491b3a17e033269b40
#
_entry.id   8ae4cf44c5b3a5491b3a17e033269b40
#
_cell.length_a   1.000
_cell.length_b   1.000
_cell.length_c   1.000
_cell.angle_alpha   90.00
_cell.angle_beta   90.00
_cell.angle_gamma   90.00
#
_symmetry.space_group_name_H-M   'P 1'
#
loop_
_entity.id
_entity.type
_entity.pdbx_description
1 polymer ?
#
loop_
_entity_poly.entity_id
_entity_poly.type
_entity_poly.pdbx_seq_one_letter_code
_entity_poly.pdbx_strand_id
1 'polypeptide(L)'
;MESEKEVAQVREVSMVKPNYMLMSLQRILVLTVILAGVLVVVHYTPMPEEYFENCDRECHELDWPMICRVKLVIEVYKTLSKSCGSCTEKDGGDCPATCISADGRERGVLVANRALPSPTLHVCHNDILVVDVVHRAPAHALSIHWRGQPQKETPFMDGAPMLTQCPQPAYTTFQYKFRASAVGTHMYHAHSAADAADGLAGAFVVRQSARLDPIKALYDVDASEHTIYVSEWGHSMGPLAGVISRIPNAESLLINGKGKSSESPDAPQSSFNVEYGKRYRFRLAYGGGSKSCPIIFSIDHHVLEVVTLDGHQIEPQRVNSVELGRGERVDFIVDAKKVPGVYKIRVAAVKSCQDNLEGVANLVYEDKKQKVLHKDDDKVDAEVSRELTTVTSDRCESDNVVCLTEIHAATKLPVELTENLDKTIYVPFNYSTRQISAKRVESWGQTDGHRFTYPASPLLTQGGDVGANQFCTKEPGQGDECVHVKHIPLGATVELVMFDQGGESDHIFHLHGYSFHVVGMRELHRSFDSETIKKMNEEGTLFNKNLVDPVEKDTIVVPKFGVVALRFKADNPGFWMMRDERSSHWTRGLDFILKVGEQSDFVQAPPDFPKCGSYVGPEYFLI
;
A
#
# COMPACT_ATOMS: atom_id res chain seq x y z
N MET A 1 49.37 -90.12 48.79
CA MET A 1 48.66 -88.93 49.22
C MET A 1 48.13 -88.25 47.98
N GLU A 2 46.90 -88.45 47.84
CA GLU A 2 45.95 -88.17 46.80
C GLU A 2 45.82 -86.68 46.51
N SER A 3 45.67 -86.33 45.28
CA SER A 3 45.20 -85.05 44.82
C SER A 3 44.26 -85.27 43.64
N GLU A 4 43.03 -84.97 43.90
CA GLU A 4 41.92 -85.11 43.01
C GLU A 4 42.08 -84.23 41.74
N LYS A 5 41.74 -84.84 40.61
CA LYS A 5 41.59 -84.16 39.34
C LYS A 5 40.09 -83.74 39.17
N GLU A 6 39.81 -82.48 39.31
CA GLU A 6 38.53 -81.94 38.88
C GLU A 6 38.55 -81.77 37.36
N VAL A 7 37.67 -82.47 36.68
CA VAL A 7 37.48 -82.42 35.24
C VAL A 7 36.41 -81.35 34.99
N ALA A 8 36.82 -80.20 34.49
CA ALA A 8 35.90 -79.15 34.03
C ALA A 8 35.27 -79.60 32.70
N GLN A 9 33.97 -79.85 32.70
CA GLN A 9 33.15 -80.06 31.50
C GLN A 9 32.97 -78.74 30.78
N VAL A 10 33.63 -78.51 29.67
CA VAL A 10 33.35 -77.37 28.72
C VAL A 10 32.09 -77.74 27.96
N ARG A 11 31.03 -77.02 28.21
CA ARG A 11 29.80 -77.02 27.40
C ARG A 11 30.15 -76.40 26.06
N GLU A 12 30.16 -77.11 24.95
CA GLU A 12 30.17 -76.61 23.61
C GLU A 12 28.83 -75.88 23.32
N VAL A 13 28.89 -74.55 23.30
CA VAL A 13 27.80 -73.76 22.78
C VAL A 13 27.91 -73.85 21.25
N SER A 14 27.02 -74.64 20.64
CA SER A 14 26.91 -74.68 19.19
C SER A 14 26.43 -73.32 18.70
N MET A 15 27.30 -72.50 18.18
CA MET A 15 26.94 -71.27 17.47
C MET A 15 26.16 -71.61 16.20
N VAL A 16 24.87 -71.44 16.22
CA VAL A 16 24.02 -71.49 15.03
C VAL A 16 24.46 -70.37 14.09
N LYS A 17 25.09 -70.75 12.97
CA LYS A 17 25.48 -69.77 11.95
C LYS A 17 24.27 -68.99 11.50
N PRO A 18 24.26 -67.64 11.60
CA PRO A 18 23.11 -66.82 11.17
C PRO A 18 22.88 -67.05 9.68
N ASN A 19 21.65 -67.33 9.33
CA ASN A 19 21.25 -67.47 7.93
C ASN A 19 21.17 -66.07 7.29
N TYR A 20 22.30 -65.60 6.77
CA TYR A 20 22.47 -64.28 6.17
C TYR A 20 21.48 -64.04 5.04
N MET A 21 21.09 -65.08 4.31
CA MET A 21 20.12 -64.99 3.22
C MET A 21 18.71 -64.65 3.77
N LEU A 22 18.30 -65.30 4.84
CA LEU A 22 17.03 -65.05 5.49
C LEU A 22 16.98 -63.63 6.11
N MET A 23 18.08 -63.20 6.76
CA MET A 23 18.18 -61.85 7.32
C MET A 23 18.18 -60.79 6.22
N SER A 24 18.80 -61.03 5.07
CA SER A 24 18.75 -60.09 3.93
C SER A 24 17.36 -60.02 3.32
N LEU A 25 16.66 -61.13 3.18
CA LEU A 25 15.25 -61.17 2.73
C LEU A 25 14.32 -60.41 3.69
N GLN A 26 14.49 -60.57 5.00
CA GLN A 26 13.70 -59.84 5.99
C GLN A 26 13.96 -58.33 5.90
N ARG A 27 15.21 -57.90 5.75
CA ARG A 27 15.55 -56.47 5.57
C ARG A 27 14.97 -55.89 4.30
N ILE A 28 15.03 -56.64 3.18
CA ILE A 28 14.43 -56.20 1.92
C ILE A 28 12.91 -56.09 2.07
N LEU A 29 12.26 -57.05 2.71
CA LEU A 29 10.83 -57.02 2.95
C LEU A 29 10.42 -55.77 3.79
N VAL A 30 11.15 -55.52 4.88
CA VAL A 30 10.89 -54.35 5.73
C VAL A 30 11.07 -53.04 4.95
N LEU A 31 12.15 -52.91 4.16
CA LEU A 31 12.39 -51.72 3.34
C LEU A 31 11.31 -51.57 2.25
N THR A 32 10.83 -52.67 1.65
CA THR A 32 9.77 -52.62 0.65
C THR A 32 8.44 -52.18 1.28
N VAL A 33 8.12 -52.64 2.50
CA VAL A 33 6.90 -52.23 3.22
C VAL A 33 6.99 -50.76 3.61
N ILE A 34 8.15 -50.31 4.09
CA ILE A 34 8.34 -48.87 4.41
C ILE A 34 8.20 -48.01 3.16
N LEU A 35 8.84 -48.40 2.06
CA LEU A 35 8.78 -47.68 0.79
C LEU A 35 7.32 -47.64 0.24
N ALA A 36 6.62 -48.75 0.29
CA ALA A 36 5.23 -48.84 -0.11
C ALA A 36 4.36 -47.93 0.79
N GLY A 37 4.60 -47.92 2.10
CA GLY A 37 3.91 -47.01 3.04
C GLY A 37 4.18 -45.54 2.74
N VAL A 38 5.41 -45.16 2.45
CA VAL A 38 5.77 -43.79 2.04
C VAL A 38 5.09 -43.42 0.72
N LEU A 39 5.09 -44.32 -0.27
CA LEU A 39 4.43 -44.08 -1.55
C LEU A 39 2.90 -43.91 -1.40
N VAL A 40 2.29 -44.72 -0.51
CA VAL A 40 0.84 -44.57 -0.20
C VAL A 40 0.58 -43.24 0.48
N VAL A 41 1.40 -42.86 1.46
CA VAL A 41 1.26 -41.55 2.13
C VAL A 41 1.44 -40.41 1.13
N VAL A 42 2.47 -40.43 0.29
CA VAL A 42 2.71 -39.40 -0.75
C VAL A 42 1.57 -39.37 -1.78
N HIS A 43 1.00 -40.53 -2.16
CA HIS A 43 -0.06 -40.60 -3.15
C HIS A 43 -1.44 -40.16 -2.60
N TYR A 44 -1.72 -40.50 -1.35
CA TYR A 44 -3.01 -40.19 -0.72
C TYR A 44 -3.01 -38.92 0.15
N THR A 45 -1.83 -38.36 0.46
CA THR A 45 -1.77 -37.01 1.02
C THR A 45 -1.97 -36.05 -0.15
N PRO A 46 -3.10 -35.36 -0.26
CA PRO A 46 -3.25 -34.32 -1.27
C PRO A 46 -2.12 -33.32 -1.00
N MET A 47 -1.23 -33.16 -1.97
CA MET A 47 -0.35 -31.99 -1.94
C MET A 47 -1.27 -30.79 -2.11
N PRO A 48 -1.34 -29.90 -1.14
CA PRO A 48 -2.22 -28.75 -1.23
C PRO A 48 -1.64 -27.80 -2.25
N GLU A 49 -1.93 -27.98 -3.53
CA GLU A 49 -1.66 -26.95 -4.55
C GLU A 49 -2.49 -25.68 -4.25
N GLU A 50 -3.63 -25.81 -3.61
CA GLU A 50 -4.52 -24.73 -3.21
C GLU A 50 -4.14 -24.07 -1.86
N TYR A 51 -3.27 -24.68 -1.05
CA TYR A 51 -2.92 -24.17 0.28
C TYR A 51 -2.11 -22.87 0.28
N PHE A 52 -1.66 -22.41 -0.87
CA PHE A 52 -0.78 -21.26 -1.01
C PHE A 52 -1.43 -20.03 -1.65
N GLU A 53 -2.65 -20.14 -2.19
CA GLU A 53 -3.25 -19.04 -2.96
C GLU A 53 -4.10 -18.08 -2.12
N ASN A 54 -4.58 -18.47 -0.95
CA ASN A 54 -5.45 -17.60 -0.16
C ASN A 54 -5.14 -17.67 1.34
N CYS A 55 -4.50 -16.61 1.86
CA CYS A 55 -4.31 -16.40 3.29
C CYS A 55 -5.44 -15.61 3.95
N ASP A 56 -6.55 -15.41 3.27
CA ASP A 56 -7.74 -14.79 3.83
C ASP A 56 -8.43 -15.77 4.79
N ARG A 57 -8.05 -15.70 6.04
CA ARG A 57 -8.55 -16.54 7.13
C ARG A 57 -8.87 -15.71 8.36
N GLU A 58 -9.59 -16.27 9.29
CA GLU A 58 -9.70 -15.70 10.62
C GLU A 58 -8.33 -15.78 11.34
N CYS A 59 -7.88 -14.65 11.92
CA CYS A 59 -6.57 -14.56 12.55
C CYS A 59 -6.67 -14.89 14.02
N HIS A 60 -5.88 -15.85 14.52
CA HIS A 60 -5.81 -16.23 15.91
C HIS A 60 -4.45 -15.89 16.53
N GLU A 61 -4.42 -15.52 17.80
CA GLU A 61 -3.20 -15.08 18.49
C GLU A 61 -2.15 -16.18 18.68
N LEU A 62 -2.59 -17.44 18.67
CA LEU A 62 -1.73 -18.62 18.85
C LEU A 62 -1.32 -19.25 17.51
N ASP A 63 -1.76 -18.69 16.40
CA ASP A 63 -1.39 -19.19 15.08
C ASP A 63 0.10 -18.90 14.81
N TRP A 64 0.78 -19.89 14.28
CA TRP A 64 2.09 -19.67 13.70
C TRP A 64 1.94 -18.82 12.43
N PRO A 65 2.89 -17.89 12.17
CA PRO A 65 2.92 -17.17 10.92
C PRO A 65 2.85 -18.12 9.72
N MET A 66 1.88 -17.91 8.84
CA MET A 66 1.76 -18.70 7.62
C MET A 66 2.65 -18.13 6.51
N ILE A 67 3.07 -19.00 5.59
CA ILE A 67 3.72 -18.58 4.35
C ILE A 67 2.62 -18.42 3.30
N CYS A 68 2.28 -17.17 3.01
CA CYS A 68 1.27 -16.80 2.04
C CYS A 68 1.90 -16.63 0.66
N ARG A 69 1.70 -17.59 -0.22
CA ARG A 69 2.17 -17.50 -1.61
C ARG A 69 1.10 -16.92 -2.51
N VAL A 70 1.48 -15.87 -3.22
CA VAL A 70 0.62 -15.19 -4.19
C VAL A 70 1.37 -15.10 -5.51
N LYS A 71 0.66 -15.31 -6.61
CA LYS A 71 1.18 -15.12 -7.95
C LYS A 71 0.45 -13.97 -8.62
N LEU A 72 1.19 -12.91 -8.97
CA LEU A 72 0.68 -11.77 -9.72
C LEU A 72 1.22 -11.84 -11.14
N VAL A 73 0.38 -12.22 -12.08
CA VAL A 73 0.70 -12.23 -13.52
C VAL A 73 0.34 -10.86 -14.09
N ILE A 74 1.35 -10.04 -14.37
CA ILE A 74 1.19 -8.70 -14.90
C ILE A 74 1.13 -8.78 -16.42
N GLU A 75 0.03 -8.31 -16.99
CA GLU A 75 -0.17 -8.30 -18.43
C GLU A 75 -0.97 -7.06 -18.88
N VAL A 76 -0.78 -6.69 -20.14
CA VAL A 76 -1.66 -5.73 -20.80
C VAL A 76 -2.93 -6.48 -21.20
N TYR A 77 -4.05 -5.97 -20.76
CA TYR A 77 -5.36 -6.52 -21.04
C TYR A 77 -6.28 -5.44 -21.63
N LYS A 78 -7.55 -5.75 -21.81
CA LYS A 78 -8.54 -4.86 -22.42
C LYS A 78 -9.81 -4.84 -21.61
N THR A 79 -10.34 -3.67 -21.29
CA THR A 79 -11.69 -3.52 -20.76
C THR A 79 -12.70 -3.93 -21.84
N LEU A 80 -13.88 -4.36 -21.42
CA LEU A 80 -14.99 -4.80 -22.29
C LEU A 80 -14.54 -5.80 -23.37
N SER A 81 -13.64 -6.74 -23.01
CA SER A 81 -13.23 -7.80 -23.92
C SER A 81 -14.44 -8.67 -24.30
N LYS A 82 -14.31 -9.48 -25.36
CA LYS A 82 -15.40 -10.39 -25.79
C LYS A 82 -15.91 -11.32 -24.68
N SER A 83 -15.11 -11.56 -23.62
CA SER A 83 -15.53 -12.34 -22.46
C SER A 83 -16.59 -11.64 -21.60
N CYS A 84 -16.80 -10.33 -21.76
CA CYS A 84 -17.83 -9.59 -21.03
C CYS A 84 -19.26 -9.86 -21.52
N GLY A 85 -19.43 -10.30 -22.77
CA GLY A 85 -20.75 -10.41 -23.35
C GLY A 85 -21.51 -9.08 -23.34
N SER A 86 -22.77 -9.10 -22.91
CA SER A 86 -23.66 -7.94 -22.78
C SER A 86 -23.69 -7.41 -21.33
N CYS A 87 -22.56 -7.35 -20.65
CA CYS A 87 -22.45 -6.94 -19.25
C CYS A 87 -22.95 -5.49 -19.02
N THR A 88 -24.19 -5.33 -18.57
CA THR A 88 -24.82 -4.05 -18.23
C THR A 88 -25.56 -4.14 -16.90
N GLU A 89 -25.85 -2.98 -16.26
CA GLU A 89 -26.68 -2.93 -15.05
C GLU A 89 -28.08 -3.51 -15.27
N LYS A 90 -28.61 -3.39 -16.50
CA LYS A 90 -29.93 -3.91 -16.89
C LYS A 90 -30.02 -5.44 -16.88
N ASP A 91 -28.90 -6.10 -17.11
CA ASP A 91 -28.80 -7.57 -17.06
C ASP A 91 -28.54 -8.09 -15.63
N GLY A 92 -28.83 -7.29 -14.59
CA GLY A 92 -28.60 -7.62 -13.18
C GLY A 92 -27.18 -7.40 -12.70
N GLY A 93 -26.31 -6.83 -13.54
CA GLY A 93 -24.90 -6.56 -13.18
C GLY A 93 -24.03 -7.81 -13.04
N ASP A 94 -24.56 -8.98 -13.41
CA ASP A 94 -23.89 -10.29 -13.27
C ASP A 94 -22.90 -10.51 -14.42
N CYS A 95 -21.77 -9.80 -14.33
CA CYS A 95 -20.70 -9.89 -15.30
C CYS A 95 -19.81 -11.10 -15.02
N PRO A 96 -19.34 -11.82 -16.05
CA PRO A 96 -18.34 -12.87 -15.86
C PRO A 96 -17.13 -12.36 -15.08
N ALA A 97 -16.56 -13.17 -14.19
CA ALA A 97 -15.40 -12.82 -13.37
C ALA A 97 -14.17 -12.40 -14.19
N THR A 98 -14.11 -12.81 -15.46
CA THR A 98 -13.06 -12.44 -16.42
C THR A 98 -13.32 -11.11 -17.13
N CYS A 99 -14.43 -10.44 -16.85
CA CYS A 99 -14.80 -9.16 -17.45
C CYS A 99 -14.27 -8.00 -16.61
N ILE A 100 -13.49 -7.13 -17.22
CA ILE A 100 -13.15 -5.81 -16.67
C ILE A 100 -14.08 -4.79 -17.34
N SER A 101 -15.11 -4.34 -16.64
CA SER A 101 -16.07 -3.35 -17.17
C SER A 101 -15.55 -1.92 -17.07
N ALA A 102 -14.76 -1.62 -16.07
CA ALA A 102 -14.34 -0.27 -15.71
C ALA A 102 -15.54 0.71 -15.68
N ASP A 103 -15.49 1.79 -16.45
CA ASP A 103 -16.57 2.78 -16.58
C ASP A 103 -17.45 2.56 -17.83
N GLY A 104 -17.38 1.36 -18.41
CA GLY A 104 -18.16 1.01 -19.60
C GLY A 104 -17.53 1.47 -20.93
N ARG A 105 -16.25 1.89 -20.92
CA ARG A 105 -15.49 2.25 -22.11
C ARG A 105 -14.34 1.30 -22.39
N GLU A 106 -14.10 1.06 -23.67
CA GLU A 106 -13.05 0.16 -24.15
C GLU A 106 -11.69 0.83 -24.16
N ARG A 107 -10.70 0.28 -23.43
CA ARG A 107 -9.29 0.69 -23.48
C ARG A 107 -8.33 -0.43 -23.06
N GLY A 108 -7.05 -0.26 -23.36
CA GLY A 108 -6.00 -1.08 -22.79
C GLY A 108 -5.81 -0.79 -21.31
N VAL A 109 -5.45 -1.81 -20.52
CA VAL A 109 -5.17 -1.73 -19.08
C VAL A 109 -3.93 -2.55 -18.75
N LEU A 110 -3.19 -2.14 -17.73
CA LEU A 110 -2.11 -2.92 -17.15
C LEU A 110 -2.59 -3.47 -15.82
N VAL A 111 -2.72 -4.78 -15.71
CA VAL A 111 -3.37 -5.41 -14.56
C VAL A 111 -2.64 -6.67 -14.11
N ALA A 112 -2.84 -7.03 -12.84
CA ALA A 112 -2.46 -8.33 -12.31
C ALA A 112 -3.64 -9.30 -12.38
N ASN A 113 -3.39 -10.52 -12.87
CA ASN A 113 -4.36 -11.62 -12.90
C ASN A 113 -5.68 -11.26 -13.60
N ARG A 114 -5.66 -10.34 -14.56
CA ARG A 114 -6.84 -9.82 -15.29
C ARG A 114 -7.94 -9.26 -14.40
N ALA A 115 -7.55 -8.68 -13.27
CA ALA A 115 -8.46 -8.06 -12.32
C ALA A 115 -8.22 -6.55 -12.23
N LEU A 116 -9.30 -5.77 -12.10
CA LEU A 116 -9.27 -4.34 -11.83
C LEU A 116 -10.22 -4.02 -10.66
N PRO A 117 -9.71 -3.47 -9.55
CA PRO A 117 -8.29 -3.32 -9.23
C PRO A 117 -7.56 -4.68 -9.24
N SER A 118 -6.23 -4.67 -9.20
CA SER A 118 -5.45 -5.89 -9.00
C SER A 118 -5.90 -6.62 -7.73
N PRO A 119 -5.73 -7.95 -7.60
CA PRO A 119 -6.29 -8.73 -6.49
C PRO A 119 -6.01 -8.13 -5.13
N THR A 120 -7.04 -7.99 -4.30
CA THR A 120 -6.88 -7.60 -2.90
C THR A 120 -6.20 -8.74 -2.14
N LEU A 121 -5.16 -8.40 -1.37
CA LEU A 121 -4.43 -9.36 -0.55
C LEU A 121 -4.87 -9.22 0.92
N HIS A 122 -5.29 -10.33 1.53
CA HIS A 122 -5.64 -10.41 2.94
C HIS A 122 -4.73 -11.42 3.63
N VAL A 123 -4.06 -10.99 4.69
CA VAL A 123 -3.16 -11.82 5.49
C VAL A 123 -3.32 -11.50 6.97
N CYS A 124 -2.79 -12.36 7.83
CA CYS A 124 -2.71 -12.07 9.26
C CYS A 124 -1.38 -11.42 9.62
N HIS A 125 -1.37 -10.68 10.71
CA HIS A 125 -0.18 -10.05 11.26
C HIS A 125 0.95 -11.08 11.44
N ASN A 126 2.13 -10.72 11.00
CA ASN A 126 3.35 -11.54 10.96
C ASN A 126 3.37 -12.69 9.95
N ASP A 127 2.34 -12.90 9.13
CA ASP A 127 2.46 -13.83 8.00
C ASP A 127 3.63 -13.43 7.09
N ILE A 128 4.28 -14.44 6.51
CA ILE A 128 5.36 -14.24 5.55
C ILE A 128 4.74 -14.25 4.16
N LEU A 129 4.69 -13.08 3.54
CA LEU A 129 4.19 -12.93 2.19
C LEU A 129 5.29 -13.29 1.18
N VAL A 130 4.98 -14.18 0.24
CA VAL A 130 5.83 -14.56 -0.90
C VAL A 130 5.04 -14.29 -2.17
N VAL A 131 5.42 -13.23 -2.90
CA VAL A 131 4.70 -12.81 -4.09
C VAL A 131 5.57 -13.00 -5.32
N ASP A 132 5.16 -13.92 -6.18
CA ASP A 132 5.79 -14.12 -7.49
C ASP A 132 5.17 -13.16 -8.51
N VAL A 133 5.88 -12.08 -8.84
CA VAL A 133 5.47 -11.13 -9.88
C VAL A 133 5.98 -11.62 -11.23
N VAL A 134 5.08 -12.18 -12.01
CA VAL A 134 5.37 -12.67 -13.38
C VAL A 134 5.05 -11.57 -14.37
N HIS A 135 6.06 -10.90 -14.86
CA HIS A 135 5.92 -9.75 -15.75
C HIS A 135 5.80 -10.17 -17.22
N ARG A 136 4.62 -10.06 -17.79
CA ARG A 136 4.32 -10.40 -19.20
C ARG A 136 4.03 -9.19 -20.09
N ALA A 137 3.95 -7.98 -19.52
CA ALA A 137 3.70 -6.78 -20.31
C ALA A 137 4.96 -6.39 -21.10
N PRO A 138 4.88 -6.23 -22.41
CA PRO A 138 6.03 -5.88 -23.26
C PRO A 138 6.45 -4.42 -23.04
N ALA A 139 7.73 -4.12 -23.30
CA ALA A 139 8.30 -2.78 -23.34
C ALA A 139 8.22 -1.96 -22.04
N HIS A 140 7.98 -2.61 -20.90
CA HIS A 140 8.00 -2.00 -19.59
C HIS A 140 9.08 -2.61 -18.70
N ALA A 141 9.59 -1.83 -17.76
CA ALA A 141 10.28 -2.33 -16.59
C ALA A 141 9.50 -1.82 -15.37
N LEU A 142 9.18 -2.69 -14.43
CA LEU A 142 8.33 -2.35 -13.29
C LEU A 142 8.91 -2.79 -11.96
N SER A 143 8.41 -2.23 -10.89
CA SER A 143 8.55 -2.73 -9.51
C SER A 143 7.26 -2.48 -8.76
N ILE A 144 7.01 -3.28 -7.72
CA ILE A 144 5.82 -3.16 -6.89
C ILE A 144 6.24 -2.62 -5.52
N HIS A 145 5.63 -1.52 -5.12
CA HIS A 145 5.77 -0.97 -3.77
C HIS A 145 4.65 -1.44 -2.85
N TRP A 146 5.02 -1.74 -1.60
CA TRP A 146 4.15 -2.27 -0.54
C TRP A 146 3.89 -1.18 0.49
N ARG A 147 3.02 -0.22 0.14
CA ARG A 147 2.73 0.96 0.96
C ARG A 147 2.17 0.57 2.33
N GLY A 148 2.74 1.17 3.38
CA GLY A 148 2.38 0.93 4.76
C GLY A 148 3.14 -0.22 5.43
N GLN A 149 4.01 -0.93 4.69
CA GLN A 149 4.89 -1.95 5.28
C GLN A 149 6.29 -1.39 5.50
N PRO A 150 6.84 -1.46 6.72
CA PRO A 150 8.14 -0.82 7.04
C PRO A 150 9.34 -1.55 6.46
N GLN A 151 9.19 -2.79 6.00
CA GLN A 151 10.26 -3.60 5.39
C GLN A 151 11.55 -3.71 6.23
N LYS A 152 11.46 -3.65 7.58
CA LYS A 152 12.63 -3.64 8.49
C LYS A 152 13.56 -4.84 8.30
N GLU A 153 12.99 -6.04 8.10
CA GLU A 153 13.77 -7.27 7.93
C GLU A 153 14.28 -7.43 6.49
N THR A 154 13.64 -6.78 5.52
CA THR A 154 13.87 -6.96 4.09
C THR A 154 13.78 -5.63 3.32
N PRO A 155 14.63 -4.62 3.62
CA PRO A 155 14.54 -3.30 2.99
C PRO A 155 14.73 -3.37 1.46
N PHE A 156 15.42 -4.39 0.94
CA PHE A 156 15.57 -4.65 -0.49
C PHE A 156 14.26 -5.15 -1.16
N MET A 157 13.19 -5.42 -0.39
CA MET A 157 11.85 -5.79 -0.88
C MET A 157 10.85 -4.62 -0.88
N ASP A 158 11.30 -3.40 -0.59
CA ASP A 158 10.44 -2.20 -0.58
C ASP A 158 9.84 -1.87 -1.96
N GLY A 159 10.54 -2.22 -3.02
CA GLY A 159 10.05 -2.01 -4.39
C GLY A 159 10.37 -0.64 -4.98
N ALA A 160 11.18 0.19 -4.32
CA ALA A 160 11.64 1.45 -4.89
C ALA A 160 12.72 1.20 -5.95
N PRO A 161 12.45 1.47 -7.26
CA PRO A 161 13.40 1.19 -8.32
C PRO A 161 14.64 2.07 -8.19
N MET A 162 15.81 1.51 -8.47
CA MET A 162 17.12 2.17 -8.37
C MET A 162 17.50 2.65 -6.95
N LEU A 163 16.64 2.42 -5.95
CA LEU A 163 16.99 2.62 -4.54
C LEU A 163 17.22 1.29 -3.83
N THR A 164 16.22 0.43 -3.84
CA THR A 164 16.25 -0.85 -3.12
C THR A 164 16.43 -2.05 -4.04
N GLN A 165 16.02 -1.94 -5.30
CA GLN A 165 16.11 -2.99 -6.30
C GLN A 165 16.24 -2.43 -7.72
N CYS A 166 16.62 -3.30 -8.64
CA CYS A 166 16.48 -3.03 -10.07
C CYS A 166 15.01 -3.11 -10.50
N PRO A 167 14.53 -2.25 -11.41
CA PRO A 167 13.26 -2.48 -12.08
C PRO A 167 13.27 -3.85 -12.75
N GLN A 168 12.18 -4.60 -12.60
CA GLN A 168 12.00 -5.91 -13.19
C GLN A 168 11.77 -5.77 -14.70
N PRO A 169 12.61 -6.35 -15.55
CA PRO A 169 12.41 -6.33 -17.01
C PRO A 169 11.18 -7.16 -17.43
N ALA A 170 10.64 -6.86 -18.61
CA ALA A 170 9.58 -7.67 -19.22
C ALA A 170 10.02 -9.14 -19.39
N TYR A 171 9.05 -10.05 -19.29
CA TYR A 171 9.22 -11.51 -19.43
C TYR A 171 10.12 -12.17 -18.38
N THR A 172 10.25 -11.53 -17.21
CA THR A 172 10.94 -12.10 -16.05
C THR A 172 9.96 -12.34 -14.90
N THR A 173 10.44 -13.06 -13.88
CA THR A 173 9.75 -13.21 -12.59
C THR A 173 10.62 -12.64 -11.50
N PHE A 174 10.04 -11.77 -10.65
CA PHE A 174 10.65 -11.29 -9.42
C PHE A 174 9.84 -11.78 -8.24
N GLN A 175 10.49 -12.30 -7.20
CA GLN A 175 9.83 -12.76 -5.99
C GLN A 175 10.05 -11.76 -4.86
N TYR A 176 8.97 -11.13 -4.40
CA TYR A 176 8.96 -10.39 -3.14
C TYR A 176 8.73 -11.36 -1.98
N LYS A 177 9.54 -11.25 -0.94
CA LYS A 177 9.40 -12.07 0.26
C LYS A 177 9.66 -11.22 1.50
N PHE A 178 8.61 -10.99 2.29
CA PHE A 178 8.69 -10.16 3.48
C PHE A 178 7.63 -10.56 4.51
N ARG A 179 7.80 -10.07 5.74
CA ARG A 179 6.84 -10.23 6.82
C ARG A 179 5.81 -9.10 6.79
N ALA A 180 4.52 -9.43 6.86
CA ALA A 180 3.43 -8.48 7.03
C ALA A 180 3.40 -7.97 8.48
N SER A 181 4.28 -7.05 8.83
CA SER A 181 4.54 -6.62 10.21
C SER A 181 3.67 -5.44 10.66
N ALA A 182 3.19 -4.61 9.74
CA ALA A 182 2.29 -3.50 10.04
C ALA A 182 0.83 -3.93 9.85
N VAL A 183 0.06 -3.88 10.93
CA VAL A 183 -1.39 -4.17 10.91
C VAL A 183 -2.13 -2.99 10.30
N GLY A 184 -3.23 -3.27 9.59
CA GLY A 184 -4.12 -2.23 9.08
C GLY A 184 -4.47 -2.40 7.61
N THR A 185 -5.07 -1.35 7.08
CA THR A 185 -5.41 -1.23 5.66
C THR A 185 -4.27 -0.54 4.94
N HIS A 186 -3.65 -1.26 4.04
CA HIS A 186 -2.52 -0.88 3.20
C HIS A 186 -2.88 -1.04 1.73
N MET A 187 -1.91 -0.80 0.85
CA MET A 187 -2.06 -1.05 -0.59
C MET A 187 -0.73 -1.43 -1.22
N TYR A 188 -0.79 -2.08 -2.37
CA TYR A 188 0.37 -2.28 -3.21
C TYR A 188 0.10 -1.71 -4.60
N HIS A 189 1.12 -1.23 -5.26
CA HIS A 189 0.97 -0.64 -6.59
C HIS A 189 2.29 -0.66 -7.35
N ALA A 190 2.20 -0.57 -8.68
CA ALA A 190 3.38 -0.27 -9.47
C ALA A 190 4.01 1.03 -8.98
N HIS A 191 5.33 1.03 -8.79
CA HIS A 191 6.03 2.24 -8.35
C HIS A 191 5.96 3.35 -9.41
N SER A 192 5.85 3.00 -10.69
CA SER A 192 5.48 3.94 -11.75
C SER A 192 4.03 4.39 -11.57
N ALA A 193 3.81 5.70 -11.41
CA ALA A 193 2.48 6.26 -11.25
C ALA A 193 1.58 6.04 -12.48
N ALA A 194 2.18 6.01 -13.68
CA ALA A 194 1.47 5.72 -14.93
C ALA A 194 0.93 4.28 -14.94
N ASP A 195 1.75 3.31 -14.55
CA ASP A 195 1.36 1.89 -14.50
C ASP A 195 0.32 1.64 -13.41
N ALA A 196 0.44 2.32 -12.26
CA ALA A 196 -0.56 2.28 -11.20
C ALA A 196 -1.90 2.87 -11.66
N ALA A 197 -1.88 4.00 -12.39
CA ALA A 197 -3.08 4.64 -12.95
C ALA A 197 -3.73 3.79 -14.05
N ASP A 198 -2.98 2.93 -14.73
CA ASP A 198 -3.50 1.99 -15.72
C ASP A 198 -4.10 0.72 -15.13
N GLY A 199 -4.05 0.56 -13.77
CA GLY A 199 -4.74 -0.49 -13.06
C GLY A 199 -3.86 -1.45 -12.25
N LEU A 200 -2.52 -1.30 -12.30
CA LEU A 200 -1.61 -2.15 -11.53
C LEU A 200 -1.49 -1.64 -10.09
N ALA A 201 -2.56 -1.79 -9.35
CA ALA A 201 -2.66 -1.43 -7.94
C ALA A 201 -3.82 -2.20 -7.29
N GLY A 202 -3.69 -2.49 -5.99
CA GLY A 202 -4.70 -3.21 -5.21
C GLY A 202 -4.58 -2.95 -3.72
N ALA A 203 -5.62 -3.27 -2.97
CA ALA A 203 -5.60 -3.18 -1.52
C ALA A 203 -4.77 -4.33 -0.91
N PHE A 204 -4.13 -4.05 0.21
CA PHE A 204 -3.39 -5.01 1.01
C PHE A 204 -3.79 -4.85 2.47
N VAL A 205 -4.43 -5.85 3.03
CA VAL A 205 -5.01 -5.82 4.37
C VAL A 205 -4.27 -6.79 5.26
N VAL A 206 -3.70 -6.29 6.34
CA VAL A 206 -3.06 -7.08 7.39
C VAL A 206 -3.95 -7.04 8.62
N ARG A 207 -4.62 -8.17 8.90
CA ARG A 207 -5.52 -8.31 10.05
C ARG A 207 -4.78 -8.88 11.26
N GLN A 208 -5.25 -8.53 12.44
CA GLN A 208 -4.82 -9.16 13.69
C GLN A 208 -5.96 -9.96 14.32
N SER A 209 -5.63 -10.80 15.30
CA SER A 209 -6.65 -11.56 16.00
C SER A 209 -7.65 -10.64 16.72
N ALA A 210 -8.89 -11.07 16.82
CA ALA A 210 -9.96 -10.33 17.50
C ALA A 210 -9.62 -9.92 18.95
N ARG A 211 -8.76 -10.68 19.62
CA ARG A 211 -8.31 -10.38 20.98
C ARG A 211 -7.30 -9.26 21.06
N LEU A 212 -6.46 -9.12 20.03
CA LEU A 212 -5.42 -8.10 19.94
C LEU A 212 -5.92 -6.83 19.22
N ASP A 213 -7.09 -6.89 18.57
CA ASP A 213 -7.66 -5.71 17.90
C ASP A 213 -8.35 -4.79 18.91
N PRO A 214 -7.77 -3.61 19.24
CA PRO A 214 -8.32 -2.72 20.26
C PRO A 214 -9.69 -2.14 19.87
N ILE A 215 -10.01 -2.09 18.56
CA ILE A 215 -11.30 -1.59 18.07
C ILE A 215 -12.33 -2.71 17.85
N LYS A 216 -12.03 -3.97 18.22
CA LYS A 216 -12.95 -5.11 18.03
C LYS A 216 -14.33 -4.90 18.67
N ALA A 217 -14.41 -4.15 19.74
CA ALA A 217 -15.68 -3.84 20.40
C ALA A 217 -16.61 -2.93 19.55
N LEU A 218 -16.08 -2.23 18.55
CA LEU A 218 -16.82 -1.29 17.70
C LEU A 218 -17.51 -1.96 16.53
N TYR A 219 -17.09 -3.16 16.09
CA TYR A 219 -17.65 -3.85 14.94
C TYR A 219 -17.95 -5.32 15.20
N ASP A 220 -18.88 -5.87 14.44
CA ASP A 220 -19.27 -7.28 14.48
C ASP A 220 -18.63 -8.05 13.32
N VAL A 221 -18.51 -7.42 12.15
CA VAL A 221 -18.01 -8.01 10.90
C VAL A 221 -16.83 -7.22 10.34
N ASP A 222 -15.72 -7.91 10.03
CA ASP A 222 -14.57 -7.42 9.30
C ASP A 222 -14.23 -8.45 8.20
N ALA A 223 -14.82 -8.29 7.04
CA ALA A 223 -14.73 -9.25 5.95
C ALA A 223 -14.10 -8.64 4.69
N SER A 224 -13.49 -9.49 3.87
CA SER A 224 -12.77 -9.08 2.66
C SER A 224 -13.65 -8.34 1.66
N GLU A 225 -14.94 -8.72 1.57
CA GLU A 225 -15.93 -8.07 0.70
C GLU A 225 -16.23 -6.61 1.08
N HIS A 226 -15.88 -6.16 2.29
CA HIS A 226 -16.05 -4.78 2.73
C HIS A 226 -14.79 -3.93 2.53
N THR A 227 -13.84 -4.40 1.70
CA THR A 227 -12.70 -3.61 1.26
C THR A 227 -13.07 -2.78 0.02
N ILE A 228 -12.88 -1.47 0.13
CA ILE A 228 -13.17 -0.49 -0.92
C ILE A 228 -11.86 0.04 -1.48
N TYR A 229 -11.65 -0.11 -2.77
CA TYR A 229 -10.54 0.51 -3.49
C TYR A 229 -11.09 1.53 -4.49
N VAL A 230 -10.71 2.79 -4.32
CA VAL A 230 -11.11 3.88 -5.22
C VAL A 230 -9.93 4.26 -6.11
N SER A 231 -10.20 4.46 -7.40
CA SER A 231 -9.20 4.98 -8.35
C SER A 231 -9.82 5.98 -9.31
N GLU A 232 -9.04 6.99 -9.70
CA GLU A 232 -9.35 7.80 -10.87
C GLU A 232 -9.13 6.99 -12.15
N TRP A 233 -9.97 7.24 -13.15
CA TRP A 233 -9.92 6.53 -14.39
C TRP A 233 -9.88 7.48 -15.59
N GLY A 234 -8.84 7.36 -16.41
CA GLY A 234 -8.69 8.05 -17.67
C GLY A 234 -8.93 7.11 -18.84
N HIS A 235 -9.35 7.64 -19.98
CA HIS A 235 -9.61 6.84 -21.18
C HIS A 235 -8.35 6.59 -22.04
N SER A 236 -7.21 7.18 -21.67
CA SER A 236 -5.91 6.97 -22.32
C SER A 236 -4.94 6.24 -21.40
N MET A 237 -4.11 5.35 -21.95
CA MET A 237 -3.06 4.70 -21.16
C MET A 237 -1.97 5.69 -20.71
N GLY A 238 -1.46 5.49 -19.48
CA GLY A 238 -0.54 6.39 -18.80
C GLY A 238 0.82 6.65 -19.47
N PRO A 239 1.47 5.69 -20.16
CA PRO A 239 2.75 5.95 -20.83
C PRO A 239 2.67 7.06 -21.88
N LEU A 240 1.50 7.25 -22.49
CA LEU A 240 1.25 8.36 -23.41
C LEU A 240 1.07 9.68 -22.67
N ALA A 241 0.57 9.67 -21.45
CA ALA A 241 0.36 10.87 -20.63
C ALA A 241 1.70 11.51 -20.18
N GLY A 242 2.75 10.71 -19.96
CA GLY A 242 4.09 11.21 -19.59
C GLY A 242 4.82 11.97 -20.71
N VAL A 243 4.43 11.75 -21.96
CA VAL A 243 5.00 12.43 -23.15
C VAL A 243 4.22 13.72 -23.48
N ILE A 244 2.97 13.81 -23.03
CA ILE A 244 2.11 14.96 -23.29
C ILE A 244 2.33 15.99 -22.17
N SER A 245 2.65 17.21 -22.54
CA SER A 245 2.87 18.34 -21.61
C SER A 245 1.62 18.76 -20.81
N ARG A 246 0.51 18.07 -20.98
CA ARG A 246 -0.76 18.29 -20.29
C ARG A 246 -1.25 16.97 -19.71
N ILE A 247 -1.43 16.95 -18.39
CA ILE A 247 -2.02 15.80 -17.70
C ILE A 247 -3.49 15.73 -18.11
N PRO A 248 -3.95 14.60 -18.68
CA PRO A 248 -5.36 14.45 -18.99
C PRO A 248 -6.18 14.48 -17.70
N ASN A 249 -7.34 15.10 -17.74
CA ASN A 249 -8.34 14.97 -16.69
C ASN A 249 -8.76 13.49 -16.57
N ALA A 250 -9.13 13.06 -15.37
CA ALA A 250 -9.83 11.81 -15.19
C ALA A 250 -11.27 11.95 -15.74
N GLU A 251 -11.79 10.91 -16.37
CA GLU A 251 -13.13 10.91 -16.92
C GLU A 251 -14.16 10.27 -15.97
N SER A 252 -13.71 9.40 -15.07
CA SER A 252 -14.56 8.76 -14.07
C SER A 252 -13.80 8.38 -12.80
N LEU A 253 -14.53 8.07 -11.73
CA LEU A 253 -14.03 7.41 -10.52
C LEU A 253 -14.56 5.98 -10.48
N LEU A 254 -13.65 5.03 -10.24
CA LEU A 254 -14.00 3.63 -10.09
C LEU A 254 -13.99 3.24 -8.61
N ILE A 255 -15.01 2.48 -8.20
CA ILE A 255 -15.08 1.83 -6.89
C ILE A 255 -14.99 0.33 -7.13
N ASN A 256 -13.93 -0.31 -6.63
CA ASN A 256 -13.59 -1.70 -6.91
C ASN A 256 -13.64 -2.02 -8.42
N GLY A 257 -13.02 -1.15 -9.22
CA GLY A 257 -12.86 -1.34 -10.67
C GLY A 257 -14.13 -1.13 -11.49
N LYS A 258 -15.21 -0.62 -10.90
CA LYS A 258 -16.48 -0.34 -11.57
C LYS A 258 -16.90 1.12 -11.38
N GLY A 259 -17.40 1.71 -12.44
CA GLY A 259 -17.89 3.10 -12.45
C GLY A 259 -18.76 3.36 -13.67
N LYS A 260 -19.15 4.60 -13.87
CA LYS A 260 -19.94 5.06 -15.01
C LYS A 260 -19.25 6.25 -15.68
N SER A 261 -19.41 6.31 -16.99
CA SER A 261 -19.06 7.50 -17.77
C SER A 261 -20.32 8.13 -18.37
N SER A 262 -20.20 9.37 -18.86
CA SER A 262 -21.29 10.02 -19.60
C SER A 262 -21.72 9.25 -20.85
N GLU A 263 -20.79 8.50 -21.45
CA GLU A 263 -21.03 7.69 -22.64
C GLU A 263 -21.62 6.31 -22.29
N SER A 264 -21.45 5.83 -21.04
CA SER A 264 -21.91 4.52 -20.58
C SER A 264 -22.60 4.62 -19.21
N PRO A 265 -23.77 5.26 -19.16
CA PRO A 265 -24.52 5.46 -17.90
C PRO A 265 -25.08 4.16 -17.30
N ASP A 266 -25.21 3.11 -18.12
CA ASP A 266 -25.70 1.77 -17.74
C ASP A 266 -24.56 0.79 -17.38
N ALA A 267 -23.30 1.27 -17.22
CA ALA A 267 -22.19 0.42 -16.80
C ALA A 267 -22.42 -0.13 -15.38
N PRO A 268 -22.00 -1.39 -15.10
CA PRO A 268 -22.24 -2.03 -13.81
C PRO A 268 -21.53 -1.32 -12.68
N GLN A 269 -22.17 -1.26 -11.52
CA GLN A 269 -21.64 -0.66 -10.30
C GLN A 269 -21.25 -1.74 -9.28
N SER A 270 -20.34 -1.39 -8.38
CA SER A 270 -20.02 -2.23 -7.22
C SER A 270 -21.15 -2.21 -6.20
N SER A 271 -21.35 -3.33 -5.51
CA SER A 271 -22.34 -3.47 -4.45
C SER A 271 -21.69 -4.11 -3.22
N PHE A 272 -22.05 -3.61 -2.04
CA PHE A 272 -21.60 -4.09 -0.75
C PHE A 272 -22.82 -4.49 0.06
N ASN A 273 -22.85 -5.73 0.54
CA ASN A 273 -24.01 -6.28 1.24
C ASN A 273 -23.84 -6.17 2.74
N VAL A 274 -24.89 -5.76 3.44
CA VAL A 274 -24.94 -5.68 4.90
C VAL A 274 -26.25 -6.27 5.42
N GLU A 275 -26.21 -6.87 6.61
CA GLU A 275 -27.38 -7.35 7.32
C GLU A 275 -27.81 -6.32 8.37
N TYR A 276 -29.11 -6.08 8.48
CA TYR A 276 -29.67 -5.19 9.48
C TYR A 276 -29.25 -5.56 10.92
N GLY A 277 -28.85 -4.59 11.70
CA GLY A 277 -28.49 -4.72 13.10
C GLY A 277 -27.05 -5.14 13.39
N LYS A 278 -26.21 -5.27 12.36
CA LYS A 278 -24.77 -5.53 12.51
C LYS A 278 -23.95 -4.27 12.26
N ARG A 279 -22.77 -4.19 12.88
CA ARG A 279 -21.77 -3.14 12.66
C ARG A 279 -20.65 -3.70 11.78
N TYR A 280 -20.36 -3.02 10.69
CA TYR A 280 -19.40 -3.46 9.70
C TYR A 280 -18.17 -2.55 9.67
N ARG A 281 -16.98 -3.13 9.70
CA ARG A 281 -15.75 -2.42 9.42
C ARG A 281 -15.55 -2.39 7.91
N PHE A 282 -15.60 -1.21 7.34
CA PHE A 282 -15.22 -0.95 5.96
C PHE A 282 -13.78 -0.44 5.91
N ARG A 283 -13.05 -0.90 4.90
CA ARG A 283 -11.64 -0.58 4.68
C ARG A 283 -11.49 0.14 3.36
N LEU A 284 -11.21 1.44 3.42
CA LEU A 284 -11.12 2.30 2.24
C LEU A 284 -9.67 2.64 1.92
N ALA A 285 -9.25 2.38 0.68
CA ALA A 285 -7.97 2.80 0.13
C ALA A 285 -8.18 3.63 -1.14
N TYR A 286 -7.49 4.76 -1.25
CA TYR A 286 -7.56 5.60 -2.44
C TYR A 286 -6.25 5.55 -3.23
N GLY A 287 -6.27 4.90 -4.39
CA GLY A 287 -5.10 4.70 -5.25
C GLY A 287 -4.76 5.88 -6.16
N GLY A 288 -5.64 6.89 -6.26
CA GLY A 288 -5.46 8.00 -7.20
C GLY A 288 -5.59 7.57 -8.65
N GLY A 289 -4.94 8.28 -9.55
CA GLY A 289 -4.94 8.01 -10.98
C GLY A 289 -4.11 9.04 -11.76
N SER A 290 -4.60 9.49 -12.90
CA SER A 290 -3.87 10.39 -13.79
C SER A 290 -3.62 11.77 -13.19
N LYS A 291 -4.60 12.33 -12.50
CA LYS A 291 -4.52 13.66 -11.88
C LYS A 291 -4.34 13.60 -10.37
N SER A 292 -4.82 12.52 -9.75
CA SER A 292 -4.76 12.26 -8.32
C SER A 292 -5.36 13.40 -7.47
N CYS A 293 -6.57 13.81 -7.87
CA CYS A 293 -7.34 14.78 -7.10
C CYS A 293 -7.70 14.21 -5.74
N PRO A 294 -7.70 14.98 -4.66
CA PRO A 294 -8.34 14.56 -3.41
C PRO A 294 -9.82 14.23 -3.66
N ILE A 295 -10.32 13.23 -2.96
CA ILE A 295 -11.71 12.76 -3.08
C ILE A 295 -12.46 12.92 -1.76
N ILE A 296 -13.77 13.12 -1.85
CA ILE A 296 -14.71 13.08 -0.72
C ILE A 296 -15.53 11.80 -0.85
N PHE A 297 -15.47 10.96 0.17
CA PHE A 297 -16.22 9.69 0.28
C PHE A 297 -17.39 9.85 1.25
N SER A 298 -18.57 9.33 0.90
CA SER A 298 -19.75 9.32 1.77
C SER A 298 -20.68 8.15 1.45
N ILE A 299 -21.59 7.84 2.39
CA ILE A 299 -22.67 6.87 2.19
C ILE A 299 -23.98 7.56 2.53
N ASP A 300 -24.93 7.58 1.57
CA ASP A 300 -26.21 8.26 1.75
C ASP A 300 -26.90 7.79 3.04
N HIS A 301 -27.32 8.74 3.87
CA HIS A 301 -28.04 8.52 5.13
C HIS A 301 -27.28 7.73 6.21
N HIS A 302 -25.95 7.54 6.09
CA HIS A 302 -25.14 6.85 7.08
C HIS A 302 -24.09 7.77 7.69
N VAL A 303 -23.83 7.55 8.97
CA VAL A 303 -22.68 8.11 9.67
C VAL A 303 -21.52 7.13 9.55
N LEU A 304 -20.35 7.64 9.25
CA LEU A 304 -19.10 6.91 9.22
C LEU A 304 -18.39 7.14 10.56
N GLU A 305 -18.19 6.10 11.35
CA GLU A 305 -17.36 6.18 12.54
C GLU A 305 -15.93 5.82 12.17
N VAL A 306 -15.12 6.84 11.86
CA VAL A 306 -13.72 6.67 11.41
C VAL A 306 -12.87 6.25 12.59
N VAL A 307 -12.12 5.15 12.44
CA VAL A 307 -11.36 4.49 13.51
C VAL A 307 -9.86 4.34 13.21
N THR A 308 -9.45 4.42 11.94
CA THR A 308 -8.03 4.41 11.57
C THR A 308 -7.73 5.38 10.43
N LEU A 309 -6.52 5.91 10.41
CA LEU A 309 -5.91 6.64 9.29
C LEU A 309 -4.59 5.95 8.93
N ASP A 310 -4.37 5.62 7.66
CA ASP A 310 -3.19 4.91 7.13
C ASP A 310 -2.80 3.63 7.90
N GLY A 311 -3.80 2.92 8.47
CA GLY A 311 -3.61 1.72 9.28
C GLY A 311 -3.41 1.99 10.77
N HIS A 312 -3.18 3.24 11.19
CA HIS A 312 -2.99 3.63 12.59
C HIS A 312 -4.31 4.05 13.24
N GLN A 313 -4.50 3.66 14.49
CA GLN A 313 -5.74 3.92 15.21
C GLN A 313 -5.85 5.35 15.71
N ILE A 314 -7.05 5.89 15.62
CA ILE A 314 -7.42 7.19 16.16
C ILE A 314 -8.56 7.07 17.17
N GLU A 315 -8.79 8.09 17.97
CA GLU A 315 -10.03 8.22 18.70
C GLU A 315 -11.19 8.31 17.70
N PRO A 316 -12.26 7.49 17.83
CA PRO A 316 -13.31 7.40 16.83
C PRO A 316 -13.96 8.75 16.52
N GLN A 317 -14.04 9.09 15.23
CA GLN A 317 -14.64 10.31 14.73
C GLN A 317 -15.92 9.99 13.96
N ARG A 318 -17.05 10.55 14.39
CA ARG A 318 -18.34 10.37 13.71
C ARG A 318 -18.56 11.49 12.69
N VAL A 319 -18.60 11.14 11.42
CA VAL A 319 -18.70 12.07 10.29
C VAL A 319 -19.64 11.55 9.21
N ASN A 320 -20.09 12.40 8.30
CA ASN A 320 -20.91 12.01 7.15
C ASN A 320 -20.06 11.79 5.89
N SER A 321 -18.87 12.40 5.84
CA SER A 321 -17.96 12.27 4.72
C SER A 321 -16.52 12.35 5.18
N VAL A 322 -15.62 11.78 4.36
CA VAL A 322 -14.17 11.79 4.58
C VAL A 322 -13.49 12.26 3.31
N GLU A 323 -12.65 13.28 3.42
CA GLU A 323 -11.75 13.72 2.35
C GLU A 323 -10.42 12.99 2.43
N LEU A 324 -9.93 12.49 1.30
CA LEU A 324 -8.71 11.69 1.18
C LEU A 324 -7.84 12.15 0.02
N GLY A 325 -6.54 12.27 0.27
CA GLY A 325 -5.52 12.35 -0.78
C GLY A 325 -5.11 10.97 -1.31
N ARG A 326 -4.46 10.95 -2.47
CA ARG A 326 -3.93 9.70 -3.05
C ARG A 326 -3.00 8.97 -2.07
N GLY A 327 -3.21 7.66 -1.96
CA GLY A 327 -2.41 6.78 -1.10
C GLY A 327 -2.84 6.78 0.35
N GLU A 328 -3.77 7.65 0.76
CA GLU A 328 -4.34 7.59 2.09
C GLU A 328 -5.36 6.45 2.23
N ARG A 329 -5.44 5.89 3.42
CA ARG A 329 -6.36 4.80 3.76
C ARG A 329 -7.11 5.15 5.03
N VAL A 330 -8.37 4.75 5.07
CA VAL A 330 -9.27 4.99 6.21
C VAL A 330 -10.11 3.76 6.48
N ASP A 331 -10.16 3.31 7.73
CA ASP A 331 -11.17 2.35 8.14
C ASP A 331 -12.25 3.07 8.93
N PHE A 332 -13.50 2.70 8.66
CA PHE A 332 -14.65 3.24 9.36
C PHE A 332 -15.68 2.15 9.64
N ILE A 333 -16.48 2.38 10.68
CA ILE A 333 -17.57 1.50 11.06
C ILE A 333 -18.89 2.07 10.54
N VAL A 334 -19.69 1.20 9.93
CA VAL A 334 -21.07 1.46 9.54
C VAL A 334 -22.00 0.64 10.43
N ASP A 335 -22.85 1.30 11.19
CA ASP A 335 -23.93 0.67 11.93
C ASP A 335 -25.14 0.45 11.02
N ALA A 336 -25.37 -0.81 10.62
CA ALA A 336 -26.39 -1.17 9.64
C ALA A 336 -27.80 -1.21 10.29
N LYS A 337 -28.32 -0.05 10.72
CA LYS A 337 -29.65 0.10 11.36
C LYS A 337 -30.66 0.87 10.50
N LYS A 338 -30.40 1.02 9.20
CA LYS A 338 -31.36 1.69 8.30
C LYS A 338 -32.39 0.72 7.75
N VAL A 339 -33.50 1.26 7.28
CA VAL A 339 -34.57 0.48 6.62
C VAL A 339 -33.98 -0.33 5.48
N PRO A 340 -34.35 -1.64 5.31
CA PRO A 340 -33.86 -2.43 4.18
C PRO A 340 -34.09 -1.75 2.84
N GLY A 341 -33.03 -1.70 2.02
CA GLY A 341 -33.04 -1.00 0.75
C GLY A 341 -31.63 -0.85 0.16
N VAL A 342 -31.52 -0.04 -0.87
CA VAL A 342 -30.25 0.28 -1.53
C VAL A 342 -29.88 1.73 -1.27
N TYR A 343 -28.76 1.95 -0.64
CA TYR A 343 -28.18 3.28 -0.36
C TYR A 343 -26.99 3.51 -1.28
N LYS A 344 -26.76 4.75 -1.69
CA LYS A 344 -25.64 5.06 -2.57
C LYS A 344 -24.38 5.36 -1.75
N ILE A 345 -23.29 4.71 -2.13
CA ILE A 345 -21.93 5.09 -1.77
C ILE A 345 -21.49 6.09 -2.83
N ARG A 346 -21.04 7.28 -2.41
CA ARG A 346 -20.62 8.36 -3.31
C ARG A 346 -19.17 8.70 -3.10
N VAL A 347 -18.49 8.91 -4.20
CA VAL A 347 -17.13 9.44 -4.23
C VAL A 347 -17.11 10.60 -5.21
N ALA A 348 -16.61 11.75 -4.81
CA ALA A 348 -16.48 12.90 -5.67
C ALA A 348 -15.09 13.52 -5.54
N ALA A 349 -14.48 13.97 -6.63
CA ALA A 349 -13.26 14.77 -6.56
C ALA A 349 -13.55 16.13 -5.93
N VAL A 350 -12.57 16.67 -5.19
CA VAL A 350 -12.64 18.02 -4.65
C VAL A 350 -12.71 19.01 -5.82
N LYS A 351 -13.71 19.90 -5.80
CA LYS A 351 -14.01 20.83 -6.91
C LYS A 351 -12.84 21.72 -7.31
N SER A 352 -12.00 22.12 -6.37
CA SER A 352 -10.80 22.92 -6.63
C SER A 352 -9.78 22.19 -7.53
N CYS A 353 -9.83 20.86 -7.58
CA CYS A 353 -8.99 20.02 -8.42
C CYS A 353 -9.66 19.67 -9.75
N GLN A 354 -10.89 19.14 -9.69
CA GLN A 354 -11.67 18.81 -10.90
C GLN A 354 -13.17 18.79 -10.62
N ASP A 355 -13.92 19.60 -11.35
CA ASP A 355 -15.39 19.61 -11.28
C ASP A 355 -16.01 18.38 -11.93
N ASN A 356 -17.16 17.94 -11.39
CA ASN A 356 -18.03 16.91 -11.96
C ASN A 356 -17.37 15.52 -12.14
N LEU A 357 -16.35 15.20 -11.35
CA LEU A 357 -15.76 13.87 -11.33
C LEU A 357 -16.35 13.09 -10.14
N GLU A 358 -17.22 12.14 -10.45
CA GLU A 358 -17.98 11.37 -9.46
C GLU A 358 -17.93 9.85 -9.75
N GLY A 359 -18.02 9.05 -8.70
CA GLY A 359 -18.20 7.59 -8.73
C GLY A 359 -19.30 7.18 -7.76
N VAL A 360 -20.04 6.14 -8.12
CA VAL A 360 -21.15 5.63 -7.30
C VAL A 360 -21.10 4.12 -7.19
N ALA A 361 -21.36 3.59 -5.99
CA ALA A 361 -21.60 2.18 -5.70
C ALA A 361 -22.87 2.02 -4.85
N ASN A 362 -23.24 0.78 -4.54
CA ASN A 362 -24.43 0.45 -3.77
C ASN A 362 -24.06 -0.18 -2.42
N LEU A 363 -24.67 0.31 -1.34
CA LEU A 363 -24.77 -0.42 -0.08
C LEU A 363 -26.16 -1.07 -0.02
N VAL A 364 -26.19 -2.39 0.02
CA VAL A 364 -27.42 -3.19 -0.09
C VAL A 364 -27.71 -3.87 1.23
N TYR A 365 -28.87 -3.60 1.80
CA TYR A 365 -29.35 -4.30 2.99
C TYR A 365 -30.05 -5.58 2.60
N GLU A 366 -29.45 -6.73 2.93
CA GLU A 366 -30.04 -8.04 2.72
C GLU A 366 -31.23 -8.26 3.66
N ASP A 367 -32.40 -8.50 3.07
CA ASP A 367 -33.63 -8.80 3.81
C ASP A 367 -33.73 -10.32 4.06
N LYS A 368 -33.15 -10.81 5.16
CA LYS A 368 -33.30 -12.23 5.56
C LYS A 368 -34.59 -12.52 6.34
N LYS A 369 -35.38 -11.48 6.75
CA LYS A 369 -36.67 -11.67 7.44
C LYS A 369 -37.59 -10.46 7.19
N GLN A 370 -38.51 -10.59 6.23
CA GLN A 370 -39.69 -9.72 6.17
C GLN A 370 -40.47 -9.81 7.51
N LYS A 371 -40.23 -8.87 8.40
CA LYS A 371 -41.15 -8.38 9.42
C LYS A 371 -40.38 -7.58 10.45
N VAL A 372 -40.27 -6.31 10.27
CA VAL A 372 -40.54 -5.28 11.29
C VAL A 372 -40.39 -3.92 10.58
N LEU A 373 -41.48 -3.41 10.09
CA LEU A 373 -41.62 -1.98 9.74
C LEU A 373 -41.66 -1.23 11.08
N HIS A 374 -40.50 -0.75 11.53
CA HIS A 374 -40.47 0.32 12.52
C HIS A 374 -40.50 1.66 11.78
N LYS A 375 -41.64 2.31 11.87
CA LYS A 375 -41.91 3.63 11.29
C LYS A 375 -41.16 4.78 11.99
N ASP A 376 -40.39 4.51 13.03
CA ASP A 376 -39.81 5.53 13.92
C ASP A 376 -38.29 5.72 13.79
N ASP A 377 -37.58 4.91 12.96
CA ASP A 377 -36.12 4.97 12.86
C ASP A 377 -35.58 6.06 11.90
N ASP A 378 -36.46 6.76 11.16
CA ASP A 378 -36.04 7.84 10.26
C ASP A 378 -35.54 9.12 10.98
N LYS A 379 -35.59 9.14 12.31
CA LYS A 379 -35.24 10.33 13.10
C LYS A 379 -33.84 10.32 13.73
N VAL A 380 -33.06 9.24 13.58
CA VAL A 380 -31.94 9.02 14.51
C VAL A 380 -30.65 9.72 14.11
N ASP A 381 -30.42 10.15 12.88
CA ASP A 381 -29.10 10.69 12.51
C ASP A 381 -29.10 12.06 11.80
N ALA A 382 -30.11 12.88 12.02
CA ALA A 382 -30.16 14.24 11.45
C ALA A 382 -29.13 15.23 12.09
N GLU A 383 -28.41 14.81 13.12
CA GLU A 383 -27.58 15.72 13.94
C GLU A 383 -26.09 15.76 13.58
N VAL A 384 -25.57 14.83 12.78
CA VAL A 384 -24.15 14.85 12.42
C VAL A 384 -24.02 15.37 10.99
N SER A 385 -23.70 16.64 10.82
CA SER A 385 -23.32 17.22 9.52
C SER A 385 -21.85 17.63 9.59
N ARG A 386 -20.95 16.63 9.65
CA ARG A 386 -19.51 16.86 9.78
C ARG A 386 -18.74 16.15 8.68
N GLU A 387 -17.70 16.78 8.18
CA GLU A 387 -16.73 16.23 7.25
C GLU A 387 -15.38 16.06 7.97
N LEU A 388 -14.70 14.94 7.75
CA LEU A 388 -13.32 14.77 8.15
C LEU A 388 -12.42 15.08 6.95
N THR A 389 -11.45 15.97 7.12
CA THR A 389 -10.43 16.26 6.11
C THR A 389 -9.03 15.93 6.63
N THR A 390 -8.21 15.34 5.78
CA THR A 390 -6.78 15.09 6.05
C THR A 390 -5.90 16.30 5.73
N VAL A 391 -6.52 17.43 5.33
CA VAL A 391 -5.85 18.69 5.01
C VAL A 391 -6.27 19.76 6.00
N THR A 392 -5.33 20.59 6.46
CA THR A 392 -5.63 21.79 7.23
C THR A 392 -5.82 22.98 6.29
N SER A 393 -6.96 23.64 6.37
CA SER A 393 -7.32 24.81 5.56
C SER A 393 -8.20 25.77 6.38
N ASP A 394 -8.59 26.90 5.81
CA ASP A 394 -9.55 27.84 6.44
C ASP A 394 -10.89 27.18 6.81
N ARG A 395 -11.23 26.03 6.19
CA ARG A 395 -12.42 25.25 6.54
C ARG A 395 -12.38 24.69 7.96
N CYS A 396 -11.19 24.56 8.56
CA CYS A 396 -11.01 24.07 9.94
C CYS A 396 -11.56 25.02 11.01
N GLU A 397 -11.90 26.25 10.66
CA GLU A 397 -12.59 27.19 11.57
C GLU A 397 -14.09 26.90 11.70
N SER A 398 -14.62 25.95 10.92
CA SER A 398 -16.03 25.56 10.93
C SER A 398 -16.28 24.36 11.82
N ASP A 399 -17.25 24.44 12.72
CA ASP A 399 -17.70 23.33 13.59
C ASP A 399 -18.15 22.06 12.81
N ASN A 400 -18.40 22.22 11.51
CA ASN A 400 -18.83 21.13 10.62
C ASN A 400 -17.67 20.38 9.95
N VAL A 401 -16.42 20.78 10.19
CA VAL A 401 -15.23 20.13 9.63
C VAL A 401 -14.31 19.67 10.77
N VAL A 402 -13.87 18.43 10.72
CA VAL A 402 -12.85 17.87 11.60
C VAL A 402 -11.55 17.80 10.81
N CYS A 403 -10.59 18.60 11.16
CA CYS A 403 -9.29 18.64 10.49
C CYS A 403 -8.29 17.69 11.12
N LEU A 404 -7.30 17.26 10.32
CA LEU A 404 -6.27 16.31 10.76
C LEU A 404 -5.59 16.73 12.08
N THR A 405 -5.36 18.02 12.28
CA THR A 405 -4.72 18.58 13.48
C THR A 405 -5.60 18.53 14.74
N GLU A 406 -6.89 18.24 14.60
CA GLU A 406 -7.85 18.11 15.70
C GLU A 406 -8.13 16.66 16.06
N ILE A 407 -7.61 15.73 15.27
CA ILE A 407 -7.76 14.30 15.50
C ILE A 407 -6.68 13.83 16.48
N HIS A 408 -7.10 13.01 17.43
CA HIS A 408 -6.23 12.39 18.41
C HIS A 408 -5.94 10.94 18.04
N ALA A 409 -4.68 10.54 18.10
CA ALA A 409 -4.33 9.12 18.00
C ALA A 409 -4.82 8.36 19.23
N ALA A 410 -5.16 7.08 19.06
CA ALA A 410 -5.52 6.20 20.19
C ALA A 410 -4.32 5.92 21.12
N THR A 411 -3.10 6.19 20.66
CA THR A 411 -1.85 6.01 21.41
C THR A 411 -1.15 7.35 21.59
N LYS A 412 -0.46 7.51 22.71
CA LYS A 412 0.34 8.72 22.97
C LYS A 412 1.62 8.72 22.17
N LEU A 413 2.09 9.92 21.84
CA LEU A 413 3.40 10.11 21.24
C LEU A 413 4.49 9.50 22.13
N PRO A 414 5.42 8.69 21.59
CA PRO A 414 6.58 8.20 22.35
C PRO A 414 7.36 9.33 23.03
N VAL A 415 7.75 9.12 24.29
CA VAL A 415 8.42 10.17 25.10
C VAL A 415 9.67 10.72 24.42
N GLU A 416 10.43 9.87 23.75
CA GLU A 416 11.62 10.26 22.99
C GLU A 416 11.33 11.21 21.82
N LEU A 417 10.08 11.27 21.36
CA LEU A 417 9.66 12.18 20.28
C LEU A 417 9.00 13.46 20.81
N THR A 418 8.89 13.65 22.13
CA THR A 418 8.26 14.85 22.70
C THR A 418 9.25 16.01 22.83
N GLU A 419 10.47 15.76 23.29
CA GLU A 419 11.49 16.79 23.59
C GLU A 419 12.88 16.32 23.13
N ASN A 420 13.82 17.27 23.02
CA ASN A 420 15.24 17.01 22.76
C ASN A 420 15.52 16.15 21.53
N LEU A 421 14.96 16.55 20.40
CA LEU A 421 15.18 15.85 19.13
C LEU A 421 16.65 15.93 18.70
N ASP A 422 17.17 14.81 18.18
CA ASP A 422 18.54 14.73 17.69
C ASP A 422 18.74 15.53 16.40
N LYS A 423 17.67 15.63 15.57
CA LYS A 423 17.77 16.29 14.28
C LYS A 423 16.46 16.92 13.82
N THR A 424 16.52 18.20 13.42
CA THR A 424 15.45 18.86 12.67
C THR A 424 15.91 19.08 11.23
N ILE A 425 15.12 18.63 10.27
CA ILE A 425 15.41 18.72 8.84
C ILE A 425 14.34 19.61 8.18
N TYR A 426 14.76 20.71 7.57
CA TYR A 426 13.89 21.59 6.82
C TYR A 426 13.97 21.26 5.35
N VAL A 427 12.81 21.12 4.70
CA VAL A 427 12.69 20.71 3.30
C VAL A 427 11.74 21.67 2.57
N PRO A 428 12.27 22.77 2.03
CA PRO A 428 11.54 23.61 1.09
C PRO A 428 11.35 22.86 -0.22
N PHE A 429 10.17 22.98 -0.82
CA PHE A 429 9.93 22.48 -2.16
C PHE A 429 9.10 23.47 -2.98
N ASN A 430 9.29 23.46 -4.29
CA ASN A 430 8.58 24.31 -5.22
C ASN A 430 8.61 23.74 -6.64
N TYR A 431 7.85 24.38 -7.53
CA TYR A 431 7.99 24.21 -8.97
C TYR A 431 8.71 25.37 -9.60
N SER A 432 9.63 25.04 -10.51
CA SER A 432 10.29 25.99 -11.38
C SER A 432 9.80 25.78 -12.82
N THR A 433 9.67 26.86 -13.58
CA THR A 433 9.25 26.81 -14.98
C THR A 433 10.28 27.46 -15.86
N ARG A 434 10.54 26.86 -17.01
CA ARG A 434 11.41 27.42 -18.05
C ARG A 434 10.69 27.43 -19.39
N GLN A 435 10.71 28.57 -20.04
CA GLN A 435 10.24 28.66 -21.42
C GLN A 435 11.28 28.08 -22.37
N ILE A 436 10.98 26.96 -23.01
CA ILE A 436 11.88 26.33 -24.00
C ILE A 436 11.64 26.91 -25.38
N SER A 437 10.38 27.24 -25.70
CA SER A 437 10.00 27.88 -26.98
C SER A 437 8.72 28.69 -26.80
N ALA A 438 8.32 29.45 -27.81
CA ALA A 438 7.10 30.26 -27.77
C ALA A 438 5.81 29.45 -27.41
N LYS A 439 5.83 28.12 -27.58
CA LYS A 439 4.69 27.24 -27.34
C LYS A 439 4.96 26.15 -26.31
N ARG A 440 6.17 26.06 -25.73
CA ARG A 440 6.56 25.00 -24.81
C ARG A 440 7.17 25.58 -23.54
N VAL A 441 6.49 25.35 -22.43
CA VAL A 441 6.98 25.61 -21.07
C VAL A 441 7.30 24.25 -20.44
N GLU A 442 8.49 24.09 -19.90
CA GLU A 442 8.85 22.97 -19.06
C GLU A 442 8.69 23.37 -17.60
N SER A 443 8.08 22.52 -16.81
CA SER A 443 7.93 22.69 -15.37
C SER A 443 8.58 21.51 -14.68
N TRP A 444 9.36 21.76 -13.63
CA TRP A 444 9.99 20.73 -12.81
C TRP A 444 9.90 21.09 -11.33
N GLY A 445 9.83 20.06 -10.50
CA GLY A 445 9.87 20.21 -9.06
C GLY A 445 11.29 20.25 -8.53
N GLN A 446 11.48 20.96 -7.44
CA GLN A 446 12.75 21.06 -6.72
C GLN A 446 12.50 20.91 -5.23
N THR A 447 13.41 20.18 -4.58
CA THR A 447 13.47 20.05 -3.13
C THR A 447 14.84 20.55 -2.67
N ASP A 448 14.90 21.53 -1.77
CA ASP A 448 16.13 22.27 -1.42
C ASP A 448 16.83 22.91 -2.64
N GLY A 449 16.10 23.27 -3.67
CA GLY A 449 16.65 23.81 -4.92
C GLY A 449 17.25 22.76 -5.86
N HIS A 450 17.21 21.47 -5.52
CA HIS A 450 17.67 20.37 -6.35
C HIS A 450 16.52 19.67 -7.06
N ARG A 451 16.69 19.33 -8.32
CA ARG A 451 15.80 18.45 -9.06
C ARG A 451 16.24 17.00 -8.87
N PHE A 452 15.38 16.17 -8.30
CA PHE A 452 15.69 14.76 -8.09
C PHE A 452 15.81 14.00 -9.41
N THR A 453 16.84 13.16 -9.51
CA THR A 453 16.96 12.11 -10.51
C THR A 453 17.34 10.79 -9.86
N TYR A 454 16.93 9.68 -10.49
CA TYR A 454 17.27 8.35 -9.98
C TYR A 454 18.76 8.05 -10.19
N PRO A 455 19.42 7.36 -9.24
CA PRO A 455 20.81 6.90 -9.42
C PRO A 455 20.91 5.85 -10.54
N ALA A 456 22.11 5.65 -11.06
CA ALA A 456 22.38 4.70 -12.14
C ALA A 456 22.24 3.22 -11.73
N SER A 457 22.31 2.94 -10.43
CA SER A 457 22.15 1.60 -9.83
C SER A 457 21.49 1.69 -8.46
N PRO A 458 20.86 0.61 -7.95
CA PRO A 458 20.22 0.62 -6.65
C PRO A 458 21.19 0.95 -5.51
N LEU A 459 20.90 2.03 -4.77
CA LEU A 459 21.78 2.50 -3.69
C LEU A 459 21.97 1.47 -2.58
N LEU A 460 20.92 0.70 -2.25
CA LEU A 460 20.97 -0.29 -1.18
C LEU A 460 21.78 -1.53 -1.56
N THR A 461 21.59 -2.04 -2.78
CA THR A 461 22.15 -3.35 -3.20
C THR A 461 23.33 -3.25 -4.13
N GLN A 462 23.53 -2.11 -4.81
CA GLN A 462 24.63 -1.83 -5.75
C GLN A 462 25.15 -0.39 -5.61
N GLY A 463 25.17 0.16 -4.39
CA GLY A 463 25.59 1.55 -4.16
C GLY A 463 27.05 1.84 -4.57
N GLY A 464 27.90 0.82 -4.61
CA GLY A 464 29.28 0.94 -5.10
C GLY A 464 29.39 1.28 -6.58
N ASP A 465 28.35 1.04 -7.37
CA ASP A 465 28.31 1.32 -8.81
C ASP A 465 27.86 2.77 -9.12
N VAL A 466 27.47 3.54 -8.07
CA VAL A 466 26.99 4.91 -8.20
C VAL A 466 28.14 5.90 -7.95
N GLY A 467 28.52 6.64 -8.96
CA GLY A 467 29.60 7.64 -8.85
C GLY A 467 29.22 8.82 -7.95
N ALA A 468 30.21 9.33 -7.20
CA ALA A 468 30.00 10.47 -6.30
C ALA A 468 29.45 11.74 -7.02
N ASN A 469 29.71 11.88 -8.31
CA ASN A 469 29.23 12.98 -9.14
C ASN A 469 27.72 12.93 -9.42
N GLN A 470 27.03 11.83 -9.11
CA GLN A 470 25.57 11.73 -9.25
C GLN A 470 24.83 12.35 -8.07
N PHE A 471 25.49 12.51 -6.90
CA PHE A 471 24.85 13.07 -5.71
C PHE A 471 24.85 14.59 -5.71
N CYS A 472 23.80 15.17 -5.15
CA CYS A 472 23.67 16.63 -5.03
C CYS A 472 24.79 17.22 -4.17
N THR A 473 25.31 18.35 -4.60
CA THR A 473 26.27 19.16 -3.82
C THR A 473 25.52 20.11 -2.89
N LYS A 474 26.22 20.70 -1.90
CA LYS A 474 25.60 21.61 -0.90
C LYS A 474 25.05 22.91 -1.50
N GLU A 475 25.58 23.35 -2.63
CA GLU A 475 25.14 24.56 -3.31
C GLU A 475 24.38 24.14 -4.58
N PRO A 476 23.06 24.37 -4.63
CA PRO A 476 22.28 24.03 -5.81
C PRO A 476 22.67 24.96 -6.96
N GLY A 477 23.14 24.38 -8.06
CA GLY A 477 23.19 25.05 -9.35
C GLY A 477 21.78 25.23 -9.90
N GLN A 478 21.53 26.25 -10.70
CA GLN A 478 20.22 26.51 -11.27
C GLN A 478 19.80 25.37 -12.23
N GLY A 479 18.96 24.43 -11.75
CA GLY A 479 18.42 23.31 -12.53
C GLY A 479 19.27 22.04 -12.52
N ASP A 480 20.18 21.88 -11.55
CA ASP A 480 20.98 20.66 -11.41
C ASP A 480 20.10 19.45 -11.08
N GLU A 481 20.20 18.42 -11.91
CA GLU A 481 19.60 17.11 -11.69
C GLU A 481 20.59 16.22 -10.94
N CYS A 482 20.22 15.73 -9.76
CA CYS A 482 21.09 14.93 -8.93
C CYS A 482 20.32 13.99 -8.01
N VAL A 483 20.99 13.00 -7.44
CA VAL A 483 20.47 12.11 -6.41
C VAL A 483 20.48 12.85 -5.09
N HIS A 484 19.30 13.30 -4.65
CA HIS A 484 19.16 14.10 -3.44
C HIS A 484 19.01 13.20 -2.20
N VAL A 485 20.05 13.16 -1.35
CA VAL A 485 20.09 12.29 -0.15
C VAL A 485 20.30 13.11 1.10
N LYS A 486 19.45 12.90 2.10
CA LYS A 486 19.58 13.43 3.46
C LYS A 486 20.02 12.30 4.40
N HIS A 487 21.16 12.49 5.07
CA HIS A 487 21.72 11.51 6.01
C HIS A 487 21.12 11.70 7.40
N ILE A 488 20.70 10.60 8.01
CA ILE A 488 20.14 10.54 9.36
C ILE A 488 20.87 9.44 10.13
N PRO A 489 21.43 9.72 11.31
CA PRO A 489 22.03 8.70 12.15
C PRO A 489 20.99 7.65 12.57
N LEU A 490 21.38 6.37 12.61
CA LEU A 490 20.52 5.32 13.12
C LEU A 490 20.14 5.56 14.58
N GLY A 491 18.85 5.41 14.89
CA GLY A 491 18.31 5.64 16.23
C GLY A 491 17.96 7.09 16.55
N ALA A 492 18.30 8.05 15.67
CA ALA A 492 18.00 9.46 15.89
C ALA A 492 16.49 9.75 15.93
N THR A 493 16.10 10.66 16.81
CA THR A 493 14.77 11.26 16.83
C THR A 493 14.75 12.47 15.88
N VAL A 494 13.82 12.44 14.93
CA VAL A 494 13.82 13.38 13.79
C VAL A 494 12.51 14.17 13.75
N GLU A 495 12.64 15.49 13.53
CA GLU A 495 11.54 16.33 13.05
C GLU A 495 11.82 16.75 11.61
N LEU A 496 10.96 16.33 10.69
CA LEU A 496 11.01 16.73 9.29
C LEU A 496 9.96 17.83 9.07
N VAL A 497 10.45 19.03 8.75
CA VAL A 497 9.60 20.19 8.46
C VAL A 497 9.59 20.44 6.96
N MET A 498 8.49 20.11 6.30
CA MET A 498 8.33 20.28 4.86
C MET A 498 7.40 21.46 4.58
N PHE A 499 7.74 22.30 3.60
CA PHE A 499 6.94 23.48 3.29
C PHE A 499 6.98 23.86 1.82
N ASP A 500 5.78 24.24 1.31
CA ASP A 500 5.58 24.65 -0.07
C ASP A 500 5.93 26.13 -0.28
N GLN A 501 6.89 26.37 -1.17
CA GLN A 501 7.27 27.73 -1.59
C GLN A 501 6.67 28.12 -2.95
N GLY A 502 6.08 27.15 -3.68
CA GLY A 502 5.57 27.36 -5.04
C GLY A 502 4.13 27.84 -5.07
N GLY A 503 3.27 27.30 -4.22
CA GLY A 503 1.87 27.66 -4.11
C GLY A 503 1.01 27.32 -5.33
N GLU A 504 1.38 26.33 -6.14
CA GLU A 504 0.59 25.92 -7.29
C GLU A 504 -0.65 25.13 -6.87
N SER A 505 -0.49 24.18 -5.94
CA SER A 505 -1.53 23.25 -5.48
C SER A 505 -1.09 22.51 -4.24
N ASP A 506 -1.99 21.76 -3.61
CA ASP A 506 -1.64 20.82 -2.54
C ASP A 506 -0.72 19.72 -3.07
N HIS A 507 0.17 19.21 -2.22
CA HIS A 507 1.11 18.15 -2.51
C HIS A 507 0.84 16.96 -1.60
N ILE A 508 1.05 15.74 -2.11
CA ILE A 508 0.84 14.51 -1.37
C ILE A 508 2.17 13.77 -1.29
N PHE A 509 2.73 13.67 -0.10
CA PHE A 509 3.99 12.99 0.12
C PHE A 509 3.80 11.67 0.86
N HIS A 510 4.54 10.66 0.43
CA HIS A 510 4.63 9.37 1.09
C HIS A 510 6.07 9.07 1.48
N LEU A 511 6.26 8.58 2.70
CA LEU A 511 7.55 8.12 3.22
C LEU A 511 7.61 6.60 3.20
N HIS A 512 8.54 6.04 2.44
CA HIS A 512 8.83 4.62 2.43
C HIS A 512 9.48 4.18 3.74
N GLY A 513 9.20 2.97 4.18
CA GLY A 513 9.85 2.33 5.31
C GLY A 513 9.50 2.86 6.70
N TYR A 514 8.73 3.93 6.79
CA TYR A 514 8.37 4.60 8.03
C TYR A 514 6.93 5.05 8.08
N SER A 515 6.39 5.10 9.30
CA SER A 515 5.29 5.97 9.66
C SER A 515 5.84 7.16 10.45
N PHE A 516 5.11 8.26 10.48
CA PHE A 516 5.47 9.48 11.19
C PHE A 516 4.27 10.08 11.93
N HIS A 517 4.53 10.75 13.03
CA HIS A 517 3.52 11.49 13.79
C HIS A 517 3.41 12.92 13.24
N VAL A 518 2.19 13.34 12.90
CA VAL A 518 1.90 14.70 12.39
C VAL A 518 1.75 15.65 13.57
N VAL A 519 2.83 16.26 14.02
CA VAL A 519 2.81 17.13 15.20
C VAL A 519 2.35 18.56 14.90
N GLY A 520 2.38 18.97 13.65
CA GLY A 520 1.90 20.29 13.22
C GLY A 520 1.62 20.35 11.73
N MET A 521 0.59 21.11 11.36
CA MET A 521 0.25 21.43 9.99
C MET A 521 -0.38 22.82 9.96
N ARG A 522 -0.05 23.63 8.96
CA ARG A 522 -0.62 24.96 8.78
C ARG A 522 -0.56 25.41 7.34
N GLU A 523 -1.60 26.06 6.85
CA GLU A 523 -1.61 26.85 5.62
C GLU A 523 -1.14 28.28 5.92
N LEU A 524 -0.15 28.79 5.16
CA LEU A 524 0.47 30.09 5.39
C LEU A 524 -0.02 31.17 4.42
N HIS A 525 -0.81 30.82 3.41
CA HIS A 525 -1.39 31.67 2.36
C HIS A 525 -0.38 32.44 1.50
N ARG A 526 0.91 32.30 1.76
CA ARG A 526 2.01 32.88 0.99
C ARG A 526 3.31 32.11 1.19
N SER A 527 4.24 32.29 0.26
CA SER A 527 5.57 31.74 0.36
C SER A 527 6.41 32.43 1.44
N PHE A 528 7.20 31.61 2.15
CA PHE A 528 8.24 32.04 3.08
C PHE A 528 9.57 31.40 2.71
N ASP A 529 10.68 32.10 2.99
CA ASP A 529 12.01 31.53 2.87
C ASP A 529 12.34 30.60 4.04
N SER A 530 13.36 29.76 3.85
CA SER A 530 13.75 28.73 4.81
C SER A 530 14.20 29.30 6.16
N GLU A 531 14.85 30.46 6.16
CA GLU A 531 15.32 31.11 7.40
C GLU A 531 14.13 31.60 8.24
N THR A 532 13.12 32.15 7.59
CA THR A 532 11.89 32.59 8.26
C THR A 532 11.14 31.41 8.87
N ILE A 533 10.94 30.32 8.11
CA ILE A 533 10.28 29.10 8.61
C ILE A 533 11.06 28.51 9.80
N LYS A 534 12.39 28.43 9.70
CA LYS A 534 13.25 27.95 10.77
C LYS A 534 13.09 28.79 12.03
N LYS A 535 13.19 30.11 11.91
CA LYS A 535 13.01 31.03 13.02
C LYS A 535 11.64 30.89 13.67
N MET A 536 10.55 30.85 12.88
CA MET A 536 9.20 30.66 13.41
C MET A 536 9.04 29.32 14.14
N ASN A 537 9.67 28.24 13.65
CA ASN A 537 9.64 26.94 14.31
C ASN A 537 10.40 26.95 15.64
N GLU A 538 11.58 27.56 15.68
CA GLU A 538 12.40 27.71 16.88
C GLU A 538 11.73 28.61 17.94
N GLU A 539 11.03 29.66 17.53
CA GLU A 539 10.25 30.54 18.38
C GLU A 539 8.90 29.95 18.83
N GLY A 540 8.50 28.79 18.27
CA GLY A 540 7.22 28.15 18.57
C GLY A 540 5.99 28.89 17.98
N THR A 541 6.21 29.78 17.02
CA THR A 541 5.13 30.59 16.38
C THR A 541 4.61 29.97 15.09
N LEU A 542 5.28 28.94 14.57
CA LEU A 542 4.90 28.27 13.31
C LEU A 542 3.67 27.39 13.49
N PHE A 543 3.62 26.59 14.55
CA PHE A 543 2.55 25.66 14.88
C PHE A 543 2.15 25.73 16.35
N ASN A 544 0.91 25.36 16.62
CA ASN A 544 0.53 24.82 17.92
C ASN A 544 0.71 23.29 17.85
N LYS A 545 1.91 22.82 18.22
CA LYS A 545 2.27 21.39 18.07
C LYS A 545 1.48 20.50 19.02
N ASN A 546 0.84 19.46 18.48
CA ASN A 546 0.31 18.36 19.28
C ASN A 546 1.47 17.40 19.63
N LEU A 547 1.93 17.42 20.88
CA LEU A 547 2.99 16.55 21.41
C LEU A 547 2.44 15.50 22.40
N VAL A 548 1.13 15.32 22.44
CA VAL A 548 0.48 14.36 23.34
C VAL A 548 0.07 13.11 22.59
N ASP A 549 -0.75 13.26 21.58
CA ASP A 549 -1.39 12.19 20.82
C ASP A 549 -1.60 12.55 19.33
N PRO A 550 -0.55 13.03 18.64
CA PRO A 550 -0.66 13.36 17.23
C PRO A 550 -0.94 12.10 16.41
N VAL A 551 -1.71 12.26 15.34
CA VAL A 551 -2.02 11.14 14.44
C VAL A 551 -0.75 10.58 13.79
N GLU A 552 -0.69 9.27 13.65
CA GLU A 552 0.38 8.56 12.96
C GLU A 552 -0.08 8.18 11.55
N LYS A 553 0.77 8.46 10.55
CA LYS A 553 0.50 8.25 9.12
C LYS A 553 1.78 7.89 8.38
N ASP A 554 1.65 7.42 7.15
CA ASP A 554 2.79 7.27 6.22
C ASP A 554 2.64 8.17 4.98
N THR A 555 1.47 8.77 4.81
CA THR A 555 1.13 9.65 3.69
C THR A 555 0.53 10.95 4.22
N ILE A 556 0.98 12.09 3.70
CA ILE A 556 0.57 13.41 4.18
C ILE A 556 0.24 14.34 3.01
N VAL A 557 -0.85 15.06 3.12
CA VAL A 557 -1.19 16.16 2.22
C VAL A 557 -0.62 17.45 2.78
N VAL A 558 0.32 18.07 2.08
CA VAL A 558 0.84 19.40 2.40
C VAL A 558 0.00 20.42 1.63
N PRO A 559 -0.73 21.32 2.32
CA PRO A 559 -1.54 22.31 1.66
C PRO A 559 -0.72 23.25 0.77
N LYS A 560 -1.36 23.84 -0.19
CA LYS A 560 -0.79 24.96 -0.97
C LYS A 560 -0.26 26.05 -0.04
N PHE A 561 0.99 26.49 -0.24
CA PHE A 561 1.72 27.35 0.70
C PHE A 561 1.72 26.83 2.14
N GLY A 562 1.54 25.53 2.31
CA GLY A 562 1.46 24.92 3.63
C GLY A 562 2.81 24.50 4.17
N VAL A 563 2.80 24.20 5.46
CA VAL A 563 3.93 23.64 6.19
C VAL A 563 3.43 22.52 7.10
N VAL A 564 4.22 21.43 7.15
CA VAL A 564 3.96 20.28 8.03
C VAL A 564 5.21 19.97 8.86
N ALA A 565 5.00 19.53 10.10
CA ALA A 565 6.04 18.99 10.96
C ALA A 565 5.72 17.53 11.30
N LEU A 566 6.64 16.64 10.90
CA LEU A 566 6.52 15.19 11.02
C LEU A 566 7.60 14.67 11.94
N ARG A 567 7.25 13.89 12.97
CA ARG A 567 8.20 13.28 13.89
C ARG A 567 8.23 11.78 13.77
N PHE A 568 9.43 11.22 13.75
CA PHE A 568 9.65 9.78 13.75
C PHE A 568 11.02 9.44 14.35
N LYS A 569 11.16 8.17 14.75
CA LYS A 569 12.44 7.61 15.17
C LYS A 569 13.07 6.90 13.99
N ALA A 570 14.31 7.24 13.67
CA ALA A 570 15.07 6.68 12.57
C ALA A 570 15.67 5.31 12.95
N ASP A 571 14.83 4.29 13.19
CA ASP A 571 15.19 2.96 13.69
C ASP A 571 15.16 1.85 12.62
N ASN A 572 15.00 2.23 11.36
CA ASN A 572 14.95 1.34 10.21
C ASN A 572 16.08 1.71 9.24
N PRO A 573 17.26 1.05 9.30
CA PRO A 573 18.40 1.43 8.49
C PRO A 573 18.20 1.08 7.01
N GLY A 574 18.56 2.02 6.13
CA GLY A 574 18.39 1.84 4.68
C GLY A 574 18.30 3.15 3.91
N PHE A 575 17.85 3.05 2.66
CA PHE A 575 17.54 4.17 1.79
C PHE A 575 16.03 4.22 1.57
N TRP A 576 15.40 5.28 2.05
CA TRP A 576 13.95 5.43 2.06
C TRP A 576 13.53 6.66 1.25
N MET A 577 12.63 6.45 0.29
CA MET A 577 12.17 7.52 -0.55
C MET A 577 11.09 8.34 0.16
N MET A 578 11.22 9.67 0.14
CA MET A 578 10.10 10.59 0.36
C MET A 578 9.66 11.09 -1.00
N ARG A 579 8.43 10.76 -1.38
CA ARG A 579 7.96 10.90 -2.75
C ARG A 579 6.68 11.72 -2.85
N ASP A 580 6.64 12.64 -3.82
CA ASP A 580 5.38 13.28 -4.23
C ASP A 580 4.52 12.30 -5.04
N GLU A 581 3.37 11.96 -4.51
CA GLU A 581 2.45 10.95 -5.08
C GLU A 581 1.49 11.50 -6.14
N ARG A 582 1.47 12.78 -6.41
CA ARG A 582 0.66 13.29 -7.51
C ARG A 582 1.22 12.82 -8.85
N SER A 583 0.41 12.07 -9.59
CA SER A 583 0.83 11.43 -10.86
C SER A 583 1.42 12.39 -11.88
N SER A 584 0.99 13.66 -11.83
CA SER A 584 1.56 14.72 -12.64
C SER A 584 2.98 15.10 -12.29
N HIS A 585 3.41 14.79 -11.07
CA HIS A 585 4.63 15.33 -10.49
C HIS A 585 5.76 14.31 -10.37
N TRP A 586 5.46 13.01 -10.40
CA TRP A 586 6.42 11.93 -10.16
C TRP A 586 7.66 11.92 -11.06
N THR A 587 7.58 12.52 -12.26
CA THR A 587 8.73 12.68 -13.17
C THR A 587 9.39 14.04 -13.05
N ARG A 588 8.90 14.91 -12.16
CA ARG A 588 9.31 16.31 -12.13
C ARG A 588 10.35 16.67 -11.08
N GLY A 589 10.76 15.71 -10.23
CA GLY A 589 11.94 15.86 -9.40
C GLY A 589 11.71 16.39 -7.97
N LEU A 590 10.49 16.28 -7.40
CA LEU A 590 10.21 16.64 -6.01
C LEU A 590 10.68 15.59 -4.99
N ASP A 591 11.05 14.40 -5.44
CA ASP A 591 11.44 13.31 -4.55
C ASP A 591 12.78 13.59 -3.86
N PHE A 592 13.02 12.96 -2.71
CA PHE A 592 14.31 12.91 -2.06
C PHE A 592 14.46 11.63 -1.24
N ILE A 593 15.68 11.31 -0.85
CA ILE A 593 16.01 10.07 -0.15
C ILE A 593 16.47 10.38 1.27
N LEU A 594 15.94 9.62 2.23
CA LEU A 594 16.48 9.55 3.59
C LEU A 594 17.41 8.33 3.66
N LYS A 595 18.70 8.55 3.87
CA LYS A 595 19.67 7.51 4.22
C LYS A 595 19.74 7.44 5.74
N VAL A 596 19.23 6.36 6.32
CA VAL A 596 19.25 6.11 7.76
C VAL A 596 20.33 5.10 8.11
N GLY A 597 21.28 5.50 8.95
CA GLY A 597 22.43 4.66 9.32
C GLY A 597 23.54 4.62 8.28
N GLU A 598 24.54 3.80 8.56
CA GLU A 598 25.68 3.58 7.68
C GLU A 598 25.60 2.21 7.00
N GLN A 599 26.46 1.96 6.02
CA GLN A 599 26.45 0.71 5.24
C GLN A 599 26.57 -0.56 6.11
N SER A 600 27.24 -0.45 7.26
CA SER A 600 27.37 -1.54 8.24
C SER A 600 26.07 -1.89 8.95
N ASP A 601 25.11 -0.97 8.98
CA ASP A 601 23.81 -1.13 9.65
C ASP A 601 22.76 -1.76 8.74
N PHE A 602 23.04 -1.78 7.42
CA PHE A 602 22.06 -2.21 6.43
C PHE A 602 21.92 -3.75 6.39
N VAL A 603 20.68 -4.20 6.34
CA VAL A 603 20.36 -5.60 6.07
C VAL A 603 20.84 -5.93 4.66
N GLN A 604 21.71 -6.94 4.55
CA GLN A 604 22.26 -7.36 3.28
C GLN A 604 21.24 -8.15 2.46
N ALA A 605 21.15 -7.84 1.18
CA ALA A 605 20.34 -8.64 0.26
C ALA A 605 20.96 -10.05 0.09
N PRO A 606 20.14 -11.09 -0.19
CA PRO A 606 20.64 -12.42 -0.50
C PRO A 606 21.67 -12.40 -1.64
N PRO A 607 22.65 -13.34 -1.65
CA PRO A 607 23.71 -13.35 -2.68
C PRO A 607 23.18 -13.48 -4.12
N ASP A 608 22.02 -14.12 -4.28
CA ASP A 608 21.33 -14.34 -5.55
C ASP A 608 20.30 -13.23 -5.89
N PHE A 609 20.28 -12.14 -5.10
CA PHE A 609 19.39 -11.02 -5.35
C PHE A 609 19.70 -10.37 -6.73
N PRO A 610 18.69 -10.11 -7.58
CA PRO A 610 18.91 -9.59 -8.93
C PRO A 610 19.67 -8.27 -8.95
N LYS A 611 20.68 -8.17 -9.80
CA LYS A 611 21.49 -6.97 -10.01
C LYS A 611 21.21 -6.35 -11.37
N CYS A 612 21.25 -5.02 -11.45
CA CYS A 612 21.17 -4.31 -12.70
C CYS A 612 22.39 -4.64 -13.58
N GLY A 613 22.14 -4.84 -14.88
CA GLY A 613 23.16 -5.25 -15.83
C GLY A 613 23.39 -6.77 -15.92
N SER A 614 22.84 -7.57 -15.00
CA SER A 614 22.95 -9.03 -15.01
C SER A 614 21.84 -9.75 -15.79
N TYR A 615 20.85 -9.00 -16.30
CA TYR A 615 19.76 -9.60 -17.06
C TYR A 615 20.27 -10.14 -18.40
N VAL A 616 20.12 -11.45 -18.58
CA VAL A 616 20.29 -12.12 -19.87
C VAL A 616 18.88 -12.36 -20.41
N GLY A 617 18.54 -11.72 -21.53
CA GLY A 617 17.25 -11.91 -22.19
C GLY A 617 17.03 -13.40 -22.55
N PRO A 618 15.77 -13.80 -22.86
CA PRO A 618 15.51 -15.15 -23.32
C PRO A 618 16.34 -15.45 -24.56
N GLU A 619 17.05 -16.57 -24.54
CA GLU A 619 17.71 -17.08 -25.72
C GLU A 619 16.63 -17.47 -26.74
N TYR A 620 16.45 -16.65 -27.76
CA TYR A 620 15.65 -17.05 -28.91
C TYR A 620 16.46 -18.03 -29.73
N PHE A 621 16.17 -19.30 -29.60
CA PHE A 621 16.60 -20.27 -30.62
C PHE A 621 15.79 -19.96 -31.89
N LEU A 622 16.42 -19.31 -32.84
CA LEU A 622 15.93 -19.29 -34.21
C LEU A 622 16.05 -20.74 -34.71
N ILE A 623 14.92 -21.48 -34.68
CA ILE A 623 14.78 -22.78 -35.34
C ILE A 623 14.45 -22.51 -36.80
#